data_7bf919bb527247264eca0fde7659e4de
#
_entry.id   7bf919bb527247264eca0fde7659e4de
#
_cell.length_a   1.000
_cell.length_b   1.000
_cell.length_c   1.000
_cell.angle_alpha   90.00
_cell.angle_beta   90.00
_cell.angle_gamma   90.00
#
_symmetry.space_group_name_H-M   'P 1'
#
loop_
_entity.id
_entity.type
_entity.pdbx_description
1 polymer ?
#
loop_
_entity_poly.entity_id
_entity_poly.type
_entity_poly.pdbx_seq_one_letter_code
_entity_poly.pdbx_strand_id
1 'polypeptide(L)'
;MKMISSVLLLAGVVSVFSVTTGVAGEKAVNLSLVTPISIAKETDSVTAFRFNLIYGKNTSVEVLDLGLVNHTTSGLSKGLALGVVNIAEADFKGAQFGTVNYNEGSFEGFQWGFVNHTMNGDGLQLGFVNYAKKIHGLQIGLVNIISQDGFLPVFPIVNWSF
;
A
#
# COMPACT_ATOMS: atom_id res chain seq x y z
N MET A 1 -27.90 -17.34 -28.66
CA MET A 1 -27.38 -18.48 -27.91
C MET A 1 -25.91 -18.36 -27.46
N LYS A 2 -25.12 -17.38 -27.93
CA LYS A 2 -23.71 -17.15 -27.51
C LYS A 2 -23.54 -16.28 -26.25
N MET A 3 -24.52 -15.45 -25.92
CA MET A 3 -24.42 -14.57 -24.72
C MET A 3 -24.65 -15.28 -23.38
N ILE A 4 -25.40 -16.38 -23.39
CA ILE A 4 -25.72 -17.15 -22.17
C ILE A 4 -24.46 -17.89 -21.66
N SER A 5 -23.61 -18.36 -22.58
CA SER A 5 -22.37 -19.07 -22.20
C SER A 5 -21.34 -18.16 -21.51
N SER A 6 -21.29 -16.87 -21.87
CA SER A 6 -20.33 -15.92 -21.27
C SER A 6 -20.74 -15.49 -19.86
N VAL A 7 -22.04 -15.41 -19.59
CA VAL A 7 -22.58 -15.09 -18.26
C VAL A 7 -22.39 -16.28 -17.30
N LEU A 8 -22.54 -17.49 -17.79
CA LEU A 8 -22.30 -18.71 -17.01
C LEU A 8 -20.81 -18.89 -16.66
N LEU A 9 -19.91 -18.49 -17.56
CA LEU A 9 -18.47 -18.55 -17.29
C LEU A 9 -18.06 -17.54 -16.19
N LEU A 10 -18.64 -16.35 -16.20
CA LEU A 10 -18.38 -15.32 -15.18
C LEU A 10 -18.97 -15.74 -13.83
N ALA A 11 -20.16 -16.33 -13.81
CA ALA A 11 -20.77 -16.87 -12.60
C ALA A 11 -19.99 -18.07 -12.04
N GLY A 12 -19.41 -18.91 -12.90
CA GLY A 12 -18.57 -20.04 -12.50
C GLY A 12 -17.24 -19.61 -11.86
N VAL A 13 -16.65 -18.50 -12.30
CA VAL A 13 -15.42 -17.95 -11.69
C VAL A 13 -15.70 -17.34 -10.33
N VAL A 14 -16.86 -16.70 -10.14
CA VAL A 14 -17.24 -16.11 -8.84
C VAL A 14 -17.54 -17.18 -7.79
N SER A 15 -18.05 -18.35 -8.19
CA SER A 15 -18.40 -19.43 -7.24
C SER A 15 -17.20 -20.22 -6.70
N VAL A 16 -16.01 -20.10 -7.30
CA VAL A 16 -14.78 -20.73 -6.79
C VAL A 16 -14.17 -19.95 -5.61
N PHE A 17 -14.57 -18.69 -5.42
CA PHE A 17 -14.14 -17.87 -4.29
C PHE A 17 -15.04 -18.04 -3.06
N SER A 18 -15.24 -19.27 -2.63
CA SER A 18 -15.93 -19.55 -1.37
C SER A 18 -15.08 -19.07 -0.22
N VAL A 19 -15.60 -18.09 0.52
CA VAL A 19 -15.01 -17.59 1.77
C VAL A 19 -14.93 -18.75 2.77
N THR A 20 -13.76 -19.32 2.94
CA THR A 20 -13.51 -20.26 4.04
C THR A 20 -13.37 -19.48 5.34
N THR A 21 -14.27 -19.67 6.28
CA THR A 21 -14.16 -19.17 7.64
C THR A 21 -13.05 -19.96 8.36
N GLY A 22 -11.85 -19.45 8.37
CA GLY A 22 -10.69 -20.03 9.06
C GLY A 22 -9.92 -18.94 9.83
N VAL A 23 -9.05 -19.36 10.67
CA VAL A 23 -8.07 -18.53 11.40
C VAL A 23 -7.27 -17.67 10.42
N ALA A 24 -6.83 -16.48 10.85
CA ALA A 24 -5.89 -15.66 10.12
C ALA A 24 -4.68 -16.50 9.69
N GLY A 25 -4.29 -16.40 8.44
CA GLY A 25 -3.26 -17.25 7.85
C GLY A 25 -2.37 -16.50 6.86
N GLU A 26 -1.48 -17.25 6.23
CA GLU A 26 -0.63 -16.77 5.16
C GLU A 26 -1.13 -17.30 3.82
N LYS A 27 -1.13 -16.45 2.82
CA LYS A 27 -1.44 -16.78 1.41
C LYS A 27 -0.32 -16.26 0.53
N ALA A 28 0.15 -17.09 -0.39
CA ALA A 28 1.17 -16.64 -1.33
C ALA A 28 0.61 -15.56 -2.26
N VAL A 29 -0.63 -15.70 -2.70
CA VAL A 29 -1.26 -14.82 -3.69
C VAL A 29 -2.65 -14.40 -3.22
N ASN A 30 -3.00 -13.13 -3.45
CA ASN A 30 -4.36 -12.63 -3.34
C ASN A 30 -4.78 -11.96 -4.66
N LEU A 31 -5.88 -12.43 -5.22
CA LEU A 31 -6.59 -11.76 -6.32
C LEU A 31 -7.92 -11.27 -5.77
N SER A 32 -8.18 -9.99 -5.92
CA SER A 32 -9.34 -9.32 -5.37
C SER A 32 -9.96 -8.38 -6.39
N LEU A 33 -11.28 -8.36 -6.48
CA LEU A 33 -11.99 -7.29 -7.16
C LEU A 33 -12.15 -6.09 -6.22
N VAL A 34 -12.74 -6.35 -5.08
CA VAL A 34 -12.90 -5.45 -3.95
C VAL A 34 -13.04 -6.31 -2.70
N THR A 35 -12.35 -5.98 -1.63
CA THR A 35 -12.51 -6.69 -0.35
C THR A 35 -13.97 -6.54 0.14
N PRO A 36 -14.68 -7.66 0.54
CA PRO A 36 -14.13 -9.00 0.80
C PRO A 36 -14.19 -10.00 -0.38
N ILE A 37 -14.46 -9.58 -1.61
CA ILE A 37 -14.47 -10.45 -2.79
C ILE A 37 -13.03 -10.70 -3.23
N SER A 38 -12.38 -11.67 -2.60
CA SER A 38 -10.96 -11.98 -2.77
C SER A 38 -10.64 -13.44 -2.42
N ILE A 39 -9.49 -13.93 -2.86
CA ILE A 39 -8.99 -15.27 -2.54
C ILE A 39 -8.52 -15.34 -1.08
N ALA A 40 -7.81 -14.31 -0.62
CA ALA A 40 -7.36 -14.19 0.76
C ALA A 40 -8.35 -13.36 1.59
N LYS A 41 -8.45 -13.64 2.88
CA LYS A 41 -9.25 -12.85 3.83
C LYS A 41 -8.54 -11.54 4.18
N GLU A 42 -9.28 -10.56 4.68
CA GLU A 42 -8.70 -9.31 5.19
C GLU A 42 -7.67 -9.54 6.30
N THR A 43 -7.86 -10.60 7.09
CA THR A 43 -6.99 -10.97 8.21
C THR A 43 -5.77 -11.79 7.79
N ASP A 44 -5.67 -12.19 6.52
CA ASP A 44 -4.53 -12.96 6.03
C ASP A 44 -3.39 -12.03 5.62
N SER A 45 -2.15 -12.50 5.80
CA SER A 45 -0.95 -11.93 5.20
C SER A 45 -0.74 -12.52 3.82
N VAL A 46 -0.28 -11.69 2.88
CA VAL A 46 0.05 -12.11 1.50
C VAL A 46 1.57 -12.10 1.36
N THR A 47 2.16 -13.28 1.17
CA THR A 47 3.62 -13.45 1.24
C THR A 47 4.34 -13.25 -0.10
N ALA A 48 3.63 -13.10 -1.21
CA ALA A 48 4.25 -12.82 -2.50
C ALA A 48 3.53 -11.70 -3.27
N PHE A 49 2.33 -11.97 -3.78
CA PHE A 49 1.69 -11.10 -4.75
C PHE A 49 0.24 -10.82 -4.39
N ARG A 50 -0.14 -9.54 -4.37
CA ARG A 50 -1.53 -9.09 -4.31
C ARG A 50 -1.88 -8.30 -5.57
N PHE A 51 -2.96 -8.67 -6.21
CA PHE A 51 -3.61 -7.87 -7.24
C PHE A 51 -5.04 -7.57 -6.80
N ASN A 52 -5.37 -6.30 -6.66
CA ASN A 52 -6.73 -5.86 -6.38
C ASN A 52 -7.18 -4.83 -7.42
N LEU A 53 -8.37 -5.05 -8.02
CA LEU A 53 -8.83 -4.17 -9.08
C LEU A 53 -9.27 -2.80 -8.51
N ILE A 54 -10.02 -2.78 -7.41
CA ILE A 54 -10.56 -1.56 -6.82
C ILE A 54 -9.95 -1.31 -5.44
N TYR A 55 -10.20 -2.22 -4.48
CA TYR A 55 -9.76 -2.08 -3.10
C TYR A 55 -9.33 -3.43 -2.54
N GLY A 56 -8.11 -3.51 -2.08
CA GLY A 56 -7.57 -4.69 -1.42
C GLY A 56 -7.13 -4.38 0.00
N LYS A 57 -7.65 -5.14 0.97
CA LYS A 57 -7.28 -5.05 2.37
C LYS A 57 -6.76 -6.38 2.88
N ASN A 58 -5.59 -6.37 3.48
CA ASN A 58 -4.97 -7.53 4.10
C ASN A 58 -4.15 -7.09 5.33
N THR A 59 -3.71 -8.05 6.12
CA THR A 59 -2.81 -7.80 7.25
C THR A 59 -1.50 -7.17 6.77
N SER A 60 -0.79 -7.84 5.89
CA SER A 60 0.44 -7.37 5.24
C SER A 60 0.58 -7.94 3.84
N VAL A 61 1.42 -7.32 3.02
CA VAL A 61 1.78 -7.81 1.68
C VAL A 61 3.29 -7.75 1.54
N GLU A 62 3.89 -8.85 1.09
CA GLU A 62 5.31 -8.92 0.76
C GLU A 62 5.50 -9.05 -0.75
N VAL A 63 6.60 -8.50 -1.24
CA VAL A 63 7.07 -8.51 -2.63
C VAL A 63 6.31 -7.56 -3.56
N LEU A 64 5.06 -7.82 -3.93
CA LEU A 64 4.36 -6.99 -4.91
C LEU A 64 2.88 -6.80 -4.57
N ASP A 65 2.47 -5.55 -4.51
CA ASP A 65 1.12 -5.11 -4.22
C ASP A 65 0.61 -4.19 -5.34
N LEU A 66 -0.34 -4.66 -6.13
CA LEU A 66 -0.89 -3.94 -7.28
C LEU A 66 -2.38 -3.70 -7.11
N GLY A 67 -2.83 -2.45 -7.28
CA GLY A 67 -4.27 -2.15 -7.24
C GLY A 67 -4.58 -0.67 -7.31
N LEU A 68 -5.85 -0.30 -7.40
CA LEU A 68 -6.23 1.11 -7.28
C LEU A 68 -6.04 1.60 -5.85
N VAL A 69 -6.55 0.86 -4.86
CA VAL A 69 -6.35 1.16 -3.45
C VAL A 69 -5.77 -0.05 -2.75
N ASN A 70 -4.53 0.07 -2.30
CA ASN A 70 -3.80 -0.91 -1.54
C ASN A 70 -3.85 -0.54 -0.06
N HIS A 71 -4.36 -1.44 0.80
CA HIS A 71 -4.46 -1.19 2.23
C HIS A 71 -3.89 -2.37 3.02
N THR A 72 -2.95 -2.09 3.90
CA THR A 72 -2.40 -3.05 4.87
C THR A 72 -2.59 -2.53 6.28
N THR A 73 -2.96 -3.43 7.22
CA THR A 73 -3.47 -3.02 8.54
C THR A 73 -2.53 -3.32 9.70
N SER A 74 -1.70 -4.35 9.60
CA SER A 74 -0.80 -4.72 10.68
C SER A 74 0.38 -5.54 10.16
N GLY A 75 1.41 -5.67 10.98
CA GLY A 75 2.64 -6.36 10.57
C GLY A 75 3.49 -5.54 9.59
N LEU A 76 4.57 -6.14 9.12
CA LEU A 76 5.49 -5.52 8.18
C LEU A 76 5.13 -5.88 6.75
N SER A 77 4.77 -4.88 5.95
CA SER A 77 4.67 -5.03 4.49
C SER A 77 6.01 -4.71 3.83
N LYS A 78 6.37 -5.44 2.77
CA LYS A 78 7.67 -5.28 2.10
C LYS A 78 7.53 -5.30 0.59
N GLY A 79 8.48 -4.64 -0.08
CA GLY A 79 8.65 -4.72 -1.54
C GLY A 79 8.07 -3.53 -2.27
N LEU A 80 7.24 -3.77 -3.27
CA LEU A 80 6.73 -2.75 -4.18
C LEU A 80 5.21 -2.64 -4.08
N ALA A 81 4.72 -1.46 -3.70
CA ALA A 81 3.30 -1.13 -3.76
C ALA A 81 3.02 -0.13 -4.89
N LEU A 82 2.17 -0.51 -5.83
CA LEU A 82 1.75 0.28 -6.97
C LEU A 82 0.24 0.48 -6.93
N GLY A 83 -0.21 1.73 -6.75
CA GLY A 83 -1.63 2.05 -6.67
C GLY A 83 -1.92 3.52 -6.90
N VAL A 84 -3.18 3.88 -6.99
CA VAL A 84 -3.57 5.29 -6.88
C VAL A 84 -3.42 5.73 -5.43
N VAL A 85 -3.83 4.87 -4.50
CA VAL A 85 -3.69 5.11 -3.07
C VAL A 85 -3.03 3.88 -2.40
N ASN A 86 -1.94 4.10 -1.70
CA ASN A 86 -1.27 3.10 -0.88
C ASN A 86 -1.38 3.50 0.59
N ILE A 87 -2.00 2.65 1.41
CA ILE A 87 -2.20 2.86 2.84
C ILE A 87 -1.52 1.73 3.61
N ALA A 88 -0.63 2.08 4.51
CA ALA A 88 -0.05 1.16 5.48
C ALA A 88 -0.27 1.70 6.90
N GLU A 89 -1.14 1.04 7.67
CA GLU A 89 -1.38 1.40 9.09
C GLU A 89 -0.23 0.92 9.99
N ALA A 90 0.60 -0.01 9.50
CA ALA A 90 1.77 -0.53 10.19
C ALA A 90 3.04 -0.26 9.37
N ASP A 91 4.09 -1.05 9.64
CA ASP A 91 5.40 -0.83 9.03
C ASP A 91 5.44 -1.20 7.55
N PHE A 92 6.18 -0.42 6.77
CA PHE A 92 6.42 -0.67 5.36
C PHE A 92 7.90 -0.50 5.01
N LYS A 93 8.44 -1.48 4.26
CA LYS A 93 9.81 -1.43 3.77
C LYS A 93 9.88 -1.69 2.27
N GLY A 94 10.34 -0.69 1.49
CA GLY A 94 10.46 -0.83 0.04
C GLY A 94 10.07 0.43 -0.70
N ALA A 95 9.31 0.28 -1.80
CA ALA A 95 8.91 1.41 -2.63
C ALA A 95 7.38 1.49 -2.77
N GLN A 96 6.84 2.69 -2.59
CA GLN A 96 5.43 3.00 -2.81
C GLN A 96 5.30 4.02 -3.93
N PHE A 97 4.52 3.68 -4.95
CA PHE A 97 4.19 4.53 -6.09
C PHE A 97 2.68 4.73 -6.15
N GLY A 98 2.24 5.98 -5.99
CA GLY A 98 0.81 6.29 -6.00
C GLY A 98 0.56 7.78 -6.06
N THR A 99 -0.69 8.17 -6.27
CA THR A 99 -1.07 9.58 -6.08
C THR A 99 -0.96 9.95 -4.59
N VAL A 100 -1.39 9.04 -3.72
CA VAL A 100 -1.26 9.18 -2.27
C VAL A 100 -0.56 7.95 -1.71
N ASN A 101 0.53 8.16 -0.97
CA ASN A 101 1.19 7.17 -0.17
C ASN A 101 1.09 7.58 1.31
N TYR A 102 0.41 6.77 2.10
CA TYR A 102 0.11 7.05 3.50
C TYR A 102 0.64 5.93 4.40
N ASN A 103 1.49 6.27 5.36
CA ASN A 103 2.11 5.32 6.27
C ASN A 103 2.01 5.81 7.71
N GLU A 104 1.33 5.05 8.58
CA GLU A 104 1.21 5.36 10.01
C GLU A 104 2.32 4.73 10.85
N GLY A 105 2.84 3.59 10.43
CA GLY A 105 3.97 2.92 11.09
C GLY A 105 5.32 3.48 10.67
N SER A 106 6.36 2.67 10.84
CA SER A 106 7.69 2.97 10.35
C SER A 106 7.78 2.72 8.85
N PHE A 107 8.39 3.63 8.14
CA PHE A 107 8.64 3.54 6.71
C PHE A 107 10.14 3.49 6.44
N GLU A 108 10.60 2.54 5.65
CA GLU A 108 11.98 2.47 5.17
C GLU A 108 11.99 2.31 3.64
N GLY A 109 12.52 3.32 2.92
CA GLY A 109 12.69 3.19 1.48
C GLY A 109 12.31 4.43 0.66
N PHE A 110 11.43 4.25 -0.34
CA PHE A 110 11.12 5.26 -1.34
C PHE A 110 9.61 5.46 -1.53
N GLN A 111 9.15 6.69 -1.40
CA GLN A 111 7.79 7.08 -1.75
C GLN A 111 7.79 8.06 -2.93
N TRP A 112 7.03 7.75 -3.96
CA TRP A 112 6.77 8.62 -5.08
C TRP A 112 5.28 8.81 -5.29
N GLY A 113 4.83 10.07 -5.14
CA GLY A 113 3.42 10.38 -5.28
C GLY A 113 3.13 11.88 -5.33
N PHE A 114 1.88 12.23 -5.49
CA PHE A 114 1.47 13.62 -5.33
C PHE A 114 1.54 14.02 -3.86
N VAL A 115 1.04 13.15 -2.98
CA VAL A 115 1.13 13.31 -1.52
C VAL A 115 1.82 12.08 -0.91
N ASN A 116 2.88 12.31 -0.17
CA ASN A 116 3.55 11.30 0.63
C ASN A 116 3.44 11.66 2.11
N HIS A 117 2.98 10.73 2.92
CA HIS A 117 2.84 10.87 4.37
C HIS A 117 3.52 9.71 5.08
N THR A 118 4.32 10.01 6.11
CA THR A 118 4.82 9.01 7.04
C THR A 118 4.93 9.57 8.46
N MET A 119 4.74 8.71 9.46
CA MET A 119 5.00 9.10 10.84
C MET A 119 6.49 9.01 11.16
N ASN A 120 7.12 7.88 10.92
CA ASN A 120 8.55 7.69 11.13
C ASN A 120 9.17 7.12 9.85
N GLY A 121 10.08 7.87 9.22
CA GLY A 121 10.66 7.51 7.94
C GLY A 121 12.17 7.32 7.99
N ASP A 122 12.66 6.45 7.12
CA ASP A 122 14.06 6.35 6.72
C ASP A 122 14.11 6.20 5.20
N GLY A 123 14.60 7.23 4.49
CA GLY A 123 14.71 7.18 3.04
C GLY A 123 14.30 8.46 2.31
N LEU A 124 13.62 8.29 1.18
CA LEU A 124 13.33 9.37 0.23
C LEU A 124 11.83 9.50 -0.06
N GLN A 125 11.32 10.73 0.05
CA GLN A 125 9.99 11.10 -0.44
C GLN A 125 10.10 12.06 -1.63
N LEU A 126 9.54 11.68 -2.78
CA LEU A 126 9.39 12.53 -3.96
C LEU A 126 7.91 12.82 -4.22
N GLY A 127 7.51 14.10 -4.17
CA GLY A 127 6.10 14.44 -4.37
C GLY A 127 5.84 15.93 -4.45
N PHE A 128 4.59 16.31 -4.68
CA PHE A 128 4.20 17.71 -4.54
C PHE A 128 4.19 18.11 -3.07
N VAL A 129 3.58 17.27 -2.22
CA VAL A 129 3.53 17.47 -0.78
C VAL A 129 4.13 16.25 -0.12
N ASN A 130 5.18 16.46 0.66
CA ASN A 130 5.80 15.44 1.48
C ASN A 130 5.65 15.81 2.95
N TYR A 131 5.11 14.90 3.74
CA TYR A 131 4.98 15.05 5.19
C TYR A 131 5.67 13.89 5.90
N ALA A 132 6.47 14.23 6.88
CA ALA A 132 6.96 13.29 7.87
C ALA A 132 6.86 13.92 9.26
N LYS A 133 6.43 13.13 10.26
CA LYS A 133 6.60 13.56 11.64
C LYS A 133 8.09 13.56 11.99
N LYS A 134 8.78 12.45 11.69
CA LYS A 134 10.25 12.32 11.70
C LYS A 134 10.69 11.59 10.44
N ILE A 135 11.82 11.94 9.91
CA ILE A 135 12.47 11.21 8.83
C ILE A 135 13.98 11.30 8.95
N HIS A 136 14.68 10.20 8.80
CA HIS A 136 16.11 10.17 8.52
C HIS A 136 16.27 10.03 7.01
N GLY A 137 16.52 11.14 6.32
CA GLY A 137 16.55 11.14 4.86
C GLY A 137 16.13 12.45 4.21
N LEU A 138 15.56 12.36 3.03
CA LEU A 138 15.34 13.46 2.10
C LEU A 138 13.89 13.56 1.64
N GLN A 139 13.37 14.79 1.60
CA GLN A 139 12.11 15.12 0.92
C GLN A 139 12.38 16.07 -0.24
N ILE A 140 11.85 15.76 -1.43
CA ILE A 140 11.93 16.61 -2.63
C ILE A 140 10.51 16.85 -3.14
N GLY A 141 10.08 18.12 -3.17
CA GLY A 141 8.74 18.49 -3.58
C GLY A 141 8.45 19.98 -3.42
N LEU A 142 7.27 20.41 -3.83
CA LEU A 142 6.88 21.81 -3.70
C LEU A 142 6.74 22.21 -2.23
N VAL A 143 6.21 21.32 -1.40
CA VAL A 143 6.05 21.52 0.04
C VAL A 143 6.60 20.31 0.76
N ASN A 144 7.63 20.50 1.58
CA ASN A 144 8.25 19.44 2.38
C ASN A 144 8.13 19.80 3.85
N ILE A 145 7.52 18.91 4.63
CA ILE A 145 7.21 19.12 6.05
C ILE A 145 7.89 18.02 6.85
N ILE A 146 8.78 18.40 7.76
CA ILE A 146 9.36 17.52 8.78
C ILE A 146 9.05 18.15 10.12
N SER A 147 8.08 17.60 10.85
CA SER A 147 7.55 18.23 12.07
C SER A 147 8.53 18.18 13.23
N GLN A 148 9.43 17.20 13.26
CA GLN A 148 10.40 16.97 14.34
C GLN A 148 11.76 16.62 13.75
N ASP A 149 12.79 17.26 14.27
CA ASP A 149 14.21 16.98 13.99
C ASP A 149 14.63 17.25 12.52
N GLY A 150 13.80 17.97 11.73
CA GLY A 150 14.13 18.37 10.37
C GLY A 150 15.03 19.60 10.31
N PHE A 151 15.67 19.84 9.14
CA PHE A 151 16.42 21.07 8.89
C PHE A 151 15.55 22.32 9.10
N LEU A 152 14.33 22.30 8.55
CA LEU A 152 13.28 23.25 8.86
C LEU A 152 11.93 22.52 8.97
N PRO A 153 10.99 23.00 9.79
CA PRO A 153 9.66 22.39 9.90
C PRO A 153 8.91 22.33 8.56
N VAL A 154 9.08 23.35 7.72
CA VAL A 154 8.52 23.42 6.35
C VAL A 154 9.55 24.08 5.45
N PHE A 155 9.87 23.44 4.33
CA PHE A 155 10.80 23.98 3.35
C PHE A 155 10.41 23.59 1.91
N PRO A 156 10.42 24.54 0.96
CA PRO A 156 10.13 24.23 -0.44
C PRO A 156 11.32 23.56 -1.12
N ILE A 157 11.01 22.79 -2.19
CA ILE A 157 11.94 22.09 -3.07
C ILE A 157 12.64 20.93 -2.39
N VAL A 158 13.38 21.13 -1.32
CA VAL A 158 14.18 20.09 -0.66
C VAL A 158 14.21 20.31 0.85
N ASN A 159 13.88 19.28 1.64
CA ASN A 159 14.05 19.28 3.10
C ASN A 159 14.72 17.97 3.54
N TRP A 160 15.39 17.92 4.68
CA TRP A 160 16.13 16.75 5.15
C TRP A 160 16.30 16.70 6.66
N SER A 161 16.63 15.50 7.14
CA SER A 161 17.09 15.22 8.49
C SER A 161 18.06 14.03 8.46
N PHE A 162 19.20 14.12 9.13
CA PHE A 162 20.21 13.07 9.23
C PHE A 162 20.72 12.90 10.65
#